data_ca98d58bc79cb8dad029beb45c4c5b46
#
_entry.id   ca98d58bc79cb8dad029beb45c4c5b46
#
_cell.length_a   1.000
_cell.length_b   1.000
_cell.length_c   1.000
_cell.angle_alpha   90.00
_cell.angle_beta   90.00
_cell.angle_gamma   90.00
#
_symmetry.space_group_name_H-M   'P 1'
#
loop_
_entity.id
_entity.type
_entity.pdbx_description
1 polymer ?
#
loop_
_entity_poly.entity_id
_entity_poly.type
_entity_poly.pdbx_seq_one_letter_code
_entity_poly.pdbx_strand_id
1 'polypeptide(L)'
;IDSHEYIGNLVTGHASYVRNWKELWVQVNPDTADQMREKLNSGEVPGSVHGKVVKSIEEGECCVVEHEGIWYRATVTEKLEGGASVGVVLVDWGEATTLPLAKIRGGDFDLYDVAPAALRCRLDNKVDNLKGFIDNGKVTVRVKTFKENTFIVRLDKKGKKGKKDES
;
A
#
# COMPACT_ATOMS: atom_id res chain seq x y z
N ILE A 1 -8.67 -9.28 -2.44
CA ILE A 1 -8.87 -8.94 -1.03
C ILE A 1 -10.34 -8.72 -0.75
N ASP A 2 -10.80 -9.20 0.38
CA ASP A 2 -12.18 -9.02 0.73
C ASP A 2 -12.36 -7.70 1.47
N SER A 3 -12.80 -6.69 0.74
CA SER A 3 -12.93 -5.36 1.31
C SER A 3 -14.06 -5.27 2.33
N HIS A 4 -15.01 -6.20 2.29
CA HIS A 4 -16.15 -6.15 3.20
C HIS A 4 -15.73 -6.32 4.66
N GLU A 5 -14.66 -7.03 4.87
CA GLU A 5 -14.19 -7.29 6.21
C GLU A 5 -13.85 -6.00 6.96
N TYR A 6 -13.47 -4.95 6.24
CA TYR A 6 -13.09 -3.70 6.87
C TYR A 6 -14.21 -2.67 6.94
N ILE A 7 -15.21 -2.79 6.08
CA ILE A 7 -16.25 -1.77 6.02
C ILE A 7 -17.05 -1.69 7.32
N GLY A 8 -17.20 -0.48 7.84
CA GLY A 8 -17.94 -0.25 9.06
C GLY A 8 -17.11 -0.39 10.32
N ASN A 9 -15.88 -0.82 10.20
CA ASN A 9 -15.04 -1.11 11.35
C ASN A 9 -13.94 -0.07 11.55
N LEU A 10 -13.41 -0.04 12.77
CA LEU A 10 -12.21 0.74 13.04
C LEU A 10 -11.01 -0.14 12.72
N VAL A 11 -10.06 0.45 12.04
CA VAL A 11 -8.84 -0.26 11.67
C VAL A 11 -7.66 0.55 12.17
N THR A 12 -6.76 -0.10 12.90
CA THR A 12 -5.55 0.55 13.40
C THR A 12 -4.36 -0.09 12.73
N GLY A 13 -3.45 0.73 12.25
CA GLY A 13 -2.26 0.22 11.61
C GLY A 13 -1.20 1.28 11.56
N HIS A 14 -0.12 0.96 10.86
CA HIS A 14 1.00 1.87 10.73
C HIS A 14 0.81 2.73 9.50
N ALA A 15 0.91 4.05 9.67
CA ALA A 15 0.82 4.95 8.53
C ALA A 15 2.12 4.80 7.75
N SER A 16 2.14 3.95 6.75
CA SER A 16 3.36 3.62 6.05
C SER A 16 3.73 4.67 5.01
N TYR A 17 2.74 5.36 4.47
CA TYR A 17 3.00 6.41 3.51
C TYR A 17 1.85 7.39 3.53
N VAL A 18 2.16 8.66 3.68
CA VAL A 18 1.16 9.72 3.68
C VAL A 18 1.45 10.58 2.47
N ARG A 19 0.59 10.54 1.49
CA ARG A 19 0.82 11.24 0.25
C ARG A 19 0.45 12.71 0.34
N ASN A 20 -0.65 12.98 1.02
CA ASN A 20 -1.07 14.35 1.21
C ASN A 20 -2.16 14.34 2.28
N TRP A 21 -2.83 15.47 2.48
CA TRP A 21 -3.85 15.56 3.51
C TRP A 21 -5.04 14.65 3.28
N LYS A 22 -5.16 14.10 2.09
CA LYS A 22 -6.33 13.33 1.74
C LYS A 22 -6.08 11.84 1.55
N GLU A 23 -4.87 11.45 1.24
CA GLU A 23 -4.58 10.05 0.95
C GLU A 23 -3.46 9.51 1.83
N LEU A 24 -3.66 8.33 2.37
CA LEU A 24 -2.62 7.69 3.16
C LEU A 24 -2.74 6.18 3.01
N TRP A 25 -1.64 5.51 3.32
CA TRP A 25 -1.60 4.06 3.30
C TRP A 25 -1.41 3.57 4.72
N VAL A 26 -2.21 2.58 5.10
CA VAL A 26 -2.18 2.05 6.46
C VAL A 26 -1.76 0.59 6.38
N GLN A 27 -0.59 0.28 6.91
CA GLN A 27 -0.10 -1.09 6.91
C GLN A 27 -0.74 -1.80 8.09
N VAL A 28 -1.59 -2.78 7.78
CA VAL A 28 -2.34 -3.47 8.82
C VAL A 28 -1.78 -4.86 9.10
N ASN A 29 -0.83 -5.31 8.28
CA ASN A 29 -0.28 -6.65 8.45
C ASN A 29 1.23 -6.64 8.20
N PRO A 30 2.01 -6.13 9.14
CA PRO A 30 3.46 -6.04 8.95
C PRO A 30 4.13 -7.40 8.77
N ASP A 31 3.55 -8.46 9.35
CA ASP A 31 4.13 -9.78 9.17
C ASP A 31 4.03 -10.24 7.71
N THR A 32 2.91 -9.96 7.06
CA THR A 32 2.77 -10.29 5.65
C THR A 32 3.76 -9.50 4.81
N ALA A 33 3.95 -8.22 5.14
CA ALA A 33 4.90 -7.38 4.41
C ALA A 33 6.31 -7.97 4.50
N ASP A 34 6.72 -8.35 5.70
CA ASP A 34 8.05 -8.93 5.91
C ASP A 34 8.17 -10.26 5.18
N GLN A 35 7.15 -11.10 5.23
CA GLN A 35 7.18 -12.39 4.55
C GLN A 35 7.29 -12.24 3.05
N MET A 36 6.55 -11.30 2.47
CA MET A 36 6.61 -11.09 1.03
C MET A 36 7.98 -10.59 0.62
N ARG A 37 8.56 -9.67 1.39
CA ARG A 37 9.88 -9.17 1.07
C ARG A 37 10.90 -10.30 1.16
N GLU A 38 10.80 -11.12 2.19
CA GLU A 38 11.72 -12.21 2.34
C GLU A 38 11.61 -13.21 1.19
N LYS A 39 10.40 -13.58 0.83
CA LYS A 39 10.21 -14.54 -0.26
C LYS A 39 10.74 -14.03 -1.59
N LEU A 40 10.53 -12.76 -1.86
CA LEU A 40 10.98 -12.21 -3.13
C LEU A 40 12.49 -12.04 -3.20
N ASN A 41 13.18 -11.99 -2.06
CA ASN A 41 14.60 -11.72 -2.03
C ASN A 41 15.46 -12.87 -1.55
N SER A 42 14.85 -13.98 -1.15
CA SER A 42 15.60 -15.09 -0.56
C SER A 42 16.17 -16.06 -1.58
N GLY A 43 15.64 -16.05 -2.78
CA GLY A 43 16.07 -17.04 -3.76
C GLY A 43 15.35 -18.36 -3.63
N GLU A 44 14.48 -18.52 -2.64
CA GLU A 44 13.71 -19.75 -2.48
C GLU A 44 12.67 -19.87 -3.57
N VAL A 45 12.19 -18.75 -4.03
CA VAL A 45 11.22 -18.75 -5.09
C VAL A 45 12.02 -18.86 -6.38
N PRO A 46 11.61 -19.69 -7.32
CA PRO A 46 12.36 -19.86 -8.55
C PRO A 46 12.69 -18.51 -9.17
N GLY A 47 13.82 -18.44 -9.84
CA GLY A 47 14.24 -17.21 -10.50
C GLY A 47 13.14 -16.61 -11.33
N SER A 48 12.29 -17.45 -11.86
CA SER A 48 11.17 -16.97 -12.65
C SER A 48 10.16 -16.22 -11.82
N VAL A 49 10.29 -16.24 -10.50
CA VAL A 49 9.36 -15.54 -9.65
C VAL A 49 9.39 -14.05 -9.91
N HIS A 50 10.54 -13.55 -10.29
CA HIS A 50 10.64 -12.15 -10.65
C HIS A 50 10.05 -11.88 -12.02
N GLY A 51 9.66 -12.96 -12.72
CA GLY A 51 8.96 -12.82 -13.97
C GLY A 51 9.84 -12.31 -15.08
N LYS A 52 9.19 -11.80 -16.09
CA LYS A 52 9.87 -11.35 -17.27
C LYS A 52 10.00 -9.85 -17.26
N VAL A 53 11.10 -9.36 -17.86
CA VAL A 53 11.24 -7.94 -18.08
C VAL A 53 10.09 -7.51 -18.97
N VAL A 54 9.42 -6.44 -18.60
CA VAL A 54 8.27 -5.97 -19.35
C VAL A 54 8.69 -4.92 -20.36
N LYS A 55 8.05 -4.94 -21.52
CA LYS A 55 8.28 -3.92 -22.54
C LYS A 55 7.30 -2.78 -22.35
N SER A 56 6.17 -3.06 -21.75
CA SER A 56 5.19 -2.04 -21.40
C SER A 56 4.31 -2.61 -20.30
N ILE A 57 3.68 -1.73 -19.54
CA ILE A 57 2.81 -2.15 -18.47
C ILE A 57 1.78 -1.05 -18.28
N GLU A 58 0.56 -1.45 -17.91
CA GLU A 58 -0.54 -0.49 -17.80
C GLU A 58 -0.88 -0.15 -16.36
N GLU A 59 -1.53 0.98 -16.17
CA GLU A 59 -1.99 1.38 -14.87
C GLU A 59 -2.87 0.30 -14.27
N GLY A 60 -2.70 0.04 -12.99
CA GLY A 60 -3.49 -0.95 -12.30
C GLY A 60 -2.90 -2.35 -12.33
N GLU A 61 -1.92 -2.59 -13.17
CA GLU A 61 -1.34 -3.92 -13.24
C GLU A 61 -0.43 -4.20 -12.05
N CYS A 62 -0.48 -5.45 -11.58
CA CYS A 62 0.41 -5.89 -10.52
C CYS A 62 1.75 -6.28 -11.11
N CYS A 63 2.80 -6.07 -10.35
CA CYS A 63 4.14 -6.39 -10.81
C CYS A 63 5.06 -6.57 -9.61
N VAL A 64 6.30 -6.95 -9.91
CA VAL A 64 7.35 -7.03 -8.90
C VAL A 64 8.43 -6.07 -9.34
N VAL A 65 8.92 -5.25 -8.43
CA VAL A 65 9.87 -4.20 -8.78
C VAL A 65 11.09 -4.25 -7.88
N GLU A 66 12.21 -3.80 -8.42
CA GLU A 66 13.44 -3.66 -7.64
C GLU A 66 13.61 -2.20 -7.27
N HIS A 67 13.63 -1.92 -5.97
CA HIS A 67 13.76 -0.57 -5.46
C HIS A 67 14.87 -0.58 -4.41
N GLU A 68 15.92 0.16 -4.68
CA GLU A 68 17.07 0.23 -3.78
C GLU A 68 17.65 -1.15 -3.46
N GLY A 69 17.70 -1.99 -4.50
CA GLY A 69 18.31 -3.30 -4.37
C GLY A 69 17.42 -4.38 -3.78
N ILE A 70 16.18 -4.05 -3.48
CA ILE A 70 15.26 -5.01 -2.88
C ILE A 70 14.02 -5.16 -3.75
N TRP A 71 13.53 -6.39 -3.89
CA TRP A 71 12.35 -6.66 -4.69
C TRP A 71 11.09 -6.58 -3.85
N TYR A 72 10.05 -5.95 -4.42
CA TYR A 72 8.77 -5.74 -3.74
C TYR A 72 7.62 -6.01 -4.69
N ARG A 73 6.48 -6.37 -4.12
CA ARG A 73 5.24 -6.39 -4.91
C ARG A 73 4.78 -4.96 -5.08
N ALA A 74 4.25 -4.66 -6.26
CA ALA A 74 3.82 -3.29 -6.56
C ALA A 74 2.64 -3.28 -7.50
N THR A 75 2.00 -2.12 -7.60
CA THR A 75 0.95 -1.87 -8.57
C THR A 75 1.30 -0.58 -9.30
N VAL A 76 1.11 -0.57 -10.60
CA VAL A 76 1.41 0.60 -11.41
C VAL A 76 0.34 1.66 -11.20
N THR A 77 0.75 2.87 -10.88
CA THR A 77 -0.19 3.97 -10.66
C THR A 77 -0.26 4.94 -11.81
N GLU A 78 0.81 5.05 -12.60
CA GLU A 78 0.78 5.93 -13.77
C GLU A 78 1.94 5.61 -14.69
N LYS A 79 1.78 5.98 -15.95
CA LYS A 79 2.84 5.84 -16.93
C LYS A 79 3.41 7.23 -17.17
N LEU A 80 4.73 7.30 -17.22
CA LEU A 80 5.41 8.56 -17.44
C LEU A 80 6.00 8.60 -18.84
N GLU A 81 6.19 9.80 -19.31
CA GLU A 81 6.71 10.08 -20.66
C GLU A 81 7.10 8.89 -21.51
N GLY A 82 6.26 8.58 -22.49
CA GLY A 82 6.59 7.51 -23.41
C GLY A 82 6.55 6.10 -22.82
N GLY A 83 6.23 5.99 -21.54
CA GLY A 83 6.15 4.68 -20.93
C GLY A 83 7.48 4.09 -20.52
N ALA A 84 8.57 4.86 -20.63
CA ALA A 84 9.89 4.36 -20.26
C ALA A 84 10.03 4.22 -18.75
N SER A 85 9.25 4.97 -17.99
CA SER A 85 9.22 4.91 -16.54
C SER A 85 7.78 4.88 -16.08
N VAL A 86 7.55 4.35 -14.90
CA VAL A 86 6.19 4.29 -14.35
C VAL A 86 6.24 4.61 -12.87
N GLY A 87 5.12 5.15 -12.39
CA GLY A 87 4.93 5.33 -10.97
C GLY A 87 4.32 4.04 -10.43
N VAL A 88 4.79 3.61 -9.28
CA VAL A 88 4.27 2.39 -8.65
C VAL A 88 4.09 2.64 -7.17
N VAL A 89 3.24 1.82 -6.56
CA VAL A 89 3.09 1.79 -5.11
C VAL A 89 3.47 0.40 -4.66
N LEU A 90 4.32 0.33 -3.64
CA LEU A 90 4.72 -0.95 -3.04
C LEU A 90 3.56 -1.37 -2.14
N VAL A 91 2.81 -2.38 -2.58
CA VAL A 91 1.50 -2.68 -1.99
C VAL A 91 1.53 -3.17 -0.55
N ASP A 92 2.66 -3.67 -0.08
CA ASP A 92 2.76 -4.13 1.30
C ASP A 92 3.28 -3.05 2.23
N TRP A 93 3.75 -1.94 1.66
CA TRP A 93 4.36 -0.85 2.43
C TRP A 93 3.68 0.49 2.22
N GLY A 94 3.01 0.66 1.08
CA GLY A 94 2.33 1.89 0.78
C GLY A 94 3.22 2.99 0.23
N GLU A 95 4.47 2.69 0.00
CA GLU A 95 5.41 3.69 -0.50
C GLU A 95 5.28 3.86 -2.00
N ALA A 96 5.22 5.09 -2.48
CA ALA A 96 5.14 5.37 -3.91
C ALA A 96 6.52 5.77 -4.42
N THR A 97 6.85 5.29 -5.61
CA THR A 97 8.13 5.65 -6.22
C THR A 97 7.99 5.56 -7.73
N THR A 98 8.99 6.07 -8.44
CA THR A 98 9.03 6.02 -9.90
C THR A 98 10.22 5.18 -10.31
N LEU A 99 9.99 4.24 -11.21
CA LEU A 99 11.04 3.32 -11.62
C LEU A 99 11.05 3.15 -13.13
N PRO A 100 12.23 2.89 -13.72
CA PRO A 100 12.31 2.59 -15.13
C PRO A 100 11.82 1.16 -15.37
N LEU A 101 11.34 0.88 -16.56
CA LEU A 101 10.84 -0.45 -16.88
C LEU A 101 11.87 -1.56 -16.62
N ALA A 102 13.14 -1.24 -16.71
CA ALA A 102 14.19 -2.23 -16.45
C ALA A 102 14.12 -2.81 -15.04
N LYS A 103 13.51 -2.09 -14.11
CA LYS A 103 13.39 -2.54 -12.72
C LYS A 103 12.07 -3.25 -12.45
N ILE A 104 11.28 -3.49 -13.47
CA ILE A 104 9.95 -4.06 -13.30
C ILE A 104 9.86 -5.41 -13.97
N ARG A 105 9.21 -6.37 -13.29
CA ARG A 105 8.98 -7.70 -13.82
C ARG A 105 7.50 -7.99 -13.75
N GLY A 106 6.98 -8.54 -14.82
CA GLY A 106 5.56 -8.89 -14.89
C GLY A 106 5.40 -10.40 -14.91
N GLY A 107 4.17 -10.84 -14.88
CA GLY A 107 3.85 -12.25 -14.97
C GLY A 107 2.83 -12.66 -13.92
N ASP A 108 2.47 -13.92 -13.93
CA ASP A 108 1.55 -14.48 -12.97
C ASP A 108 2.33 -15.10 -11.84
N PHE A 109 2.11 -14.60 -10.65
CA PHE A 109 2.78 -15.14 -9.47
C PHE A 109 1.74 -15.51 -8.44
N ASP A 110 1.93 -16.66 -7.80
CA ASP A 110 1.05 -17.06 -6.73
C ASP A 110 1.05 -16.03 -5.62
N LEU A 111 2.13 -15.30 -5.49
CA LEU A 111 2.23 -14.29 -4.44
C LEU A 111 1.21 -13.17 -4.60
N TYR A 112 0.68 -12.99 -5.80
CA TYR A 112 -0.35 -11.97 -6.01
C TYR A 112 -1.67 -12.37 -5.36
N ASP A 113 -1.83 -13.64 -5.00
CA ASP A 113 -3.05 -14.08 -4.37
C ASP A 113 -3.09 -13.71 -2.90
N VAL A 114 -1.96 -13.31 -2.34
CA VAL A 114 -1.91 -12.89 -0.95
C VAL A 114 -2.33 -11.43 -0.88
N ALA A 115 -3.29 -11.11 -0.02
CA ALA A 115 -3.79 -9.74 0.07
C ALA A 115 -2.66 -8.77 0.43
N PRO A 116 -2.70 -7.54 -0.09
CA PRO A 116 -1.69 -6.54 0.25
C PRO A 116 -1.68 -6.26 1.75
N ALA A 117 -0.49 -6.01 2.28
CA ALA A 117 -0.34 -5.76 3.71
C ALA A 117 -0.69 -4.32 4.09
N ALA A 118 -0.83 -3.43 3.12
CA ALA A 118 -1.19 -2.04 3.38
C ALA A 118 -2.50 -1.72 2.65
N LEU A 119 -3.33 -0.92 3.30
CA LEU A 119 -4.60 -0.49 2.72
C LEU A 119 -4.44 0.90 2.17
N ARG A 120 -4.88 1.09 0.94
CA ARG A 120 -4.89 2.41 0.35
C ARG A 120 -6.15 3.11 0.85
N CYS A 121 -5.98 4.24 1.52
CA CYS A 121 -7.08 4.94 2.14
C CYS A 121 -7.17 6.37 1.65
N ARG A 122 -8.39 6.87 1.51
CA ARG A 122 -8.63 8.25 1.18
C ARG A 122 -9.60 8.81 2.22
N LEU A 123 -9.28 9.99 2.73
CA LEU A 123 -10.12 10.61 3.75
C LEU A 123 -11.41 11.13 3.12
N ASP A 124 -12.52 10.96 3.82
CA ASP A 124 -13.81 11.39 3.30
C ASP A 124 -14.00 12.90 3.45
N ASN A 125 -13.11 13.56 4.20
CA ASN A 125 -13.16 15.01 4.33
C ASN A 125 -11.77 15.53 4.58
N LYS A 126 -11.59 16.81 4.35
CA LYS A 126 -10.30 17.44 4.52
C LYS A 126 -9.91 17.50 5.99
N VAL A 127 -8.65 17.22 6.27
CA VAL A 127 -8.10 17.28 7.61
C VAL A 127 -6.89 18.19 7.58
N ASP A 128 -6.90 19.23 8.38
CA ASP A 128 -5.81 20.19 8.38
C ASP A 128 -4.57 19.71 9.10
N ASN A 129 -4.72 18.86 10.09
CA ASN A 129 -3.59 18.40 10.86
C ASN A 129 -3.57 16.88 10.93
N LEU A 130 -3.15 16.28 9.85
CA LEU A 130 -3.09 14.82 9.77
C LEU A 130 -2.16 14.25 10.84
N LYS A 131 -1.06 14.94 11.12
CA LYS A 131 -0.13 14.45 12.12
C LYS A 131 -0.76 14.30 13.50
N GLY A 132 -1.78 15.07 13.79
CA GLY A 132 -2.46 14.96 15.07
C GLY A 132 -3.21 13.66 15.26
N PHE A 133 -3.39 12.90 14.18
CA PHE A 133 -4.07 11.62 14.25
C PHE A 133 -3.11 10.45 14.22
N ILE A 134 -1.82 10.71 14.06
CA ILE A 134 -0.82 9.67 13.99
C ILE A 134 0.02 9.69 15.26
N ASP A 135 0.08 8.57 15.96
CA ASP A 135 0.82 8.47 17.20
C ASP A 135 1.84 7.37 17.08
N ASN A 136 3.12 7.73 17.09
CA ASN A 136 4.22 6.77 16.91
C ASN A 136 4.04 5.97 15.64
N GLY A 137 3.58 6.63 14.58
CA GLY A 137 3.39 5.98 13.30
C GLY A 137 2.07 5.26 13.18
N LYS A 138 1.32 5.12 14.25
CA LYS A 138 0.04 4.41 14.19
C LYS A 138 -1.13 5.35 13.99
N VAL A 139 -2.09 4.89 13.23
CA VAL A 139 -3.28 5.67 12.95
C VAL A 139 -4.49 4.74 13.04
N THR A 140 -5.62 5.28 13.47
CA THR A 140 -6.87 4.53 13.51
C THR A 140 -7.84 5.23 12.57
N VAL A 141 -8.47 4.45 11.71
CA VAL A 141 -9.43 4.98 10.76
C VAL A 141 -10.71 4.16 10.84
N ARG A 142 -11.84 4.83 10.61
CA ARG A 142 -13.11 4.12 10.47
C ARG A 142 -13.36 3.97 8.99
N VAL A 143 -13.50 2.75 8.53
CA VAL A 143 -13.69 2.48 7.11
C VAL A 143 -15.15 2.65 6.77
N LYS A 144 -15.44 3.58 5.86
CA LYS A 144 -16.81 3.90 5.49
C LYS A 144 -17.27 3.08 4.30
N THR A 145 -16.45 2.99 3.29
CA THR A 145 -16.82 2.26 2.08
C THR A 145 -15.55 1.99 1.27
N PHE A 146 -15.70 1.24 0.19
CA PHE A 146 -14.59 0.91 -0.68
C PHE A 146 -15.05 1.17 -2.11
N LYS A 147 -14.33 2.01 -2.85
CA LYS A 147 -14.62 2.22 -4.25
C LYS A 147 -13.38 2.67 -4.99
N GLU A 148 -13.30 2.28 -6.26
CA GLU A 148 -12.15 2.60 -7.08
C GLU A 148 -10.84 2.15 -6.45
N ASN A 149 -10.85 0.93 -5.90
CA ASN A 149 -9.68 0.32 -5.27
C ASN A 149 -9.14 1.10 -4.09
N THR A 150 -9.98 1.88 -3.43
CA THR A 150 -9.54 2.71 -2.33
C THR A 150 -10.58 2.64 -1.22
N PHE A 151 -10.11 2.54 0.01
CA PHE A 151 -11.01 2.59 1.15
C PHE A 151 -11.26 4.05 1.51
N ILE A 152 -12.53 4.41 1.62
CA ILE A 152 -12.89 5.77 2.04
C ILE A 152 -13.03 5.71 3.55
N VAL A 153 -12.25 6.53 4.23
CA VAL A 153 -12.14 6.41 5.69
C VAL A 153 -12.27 7.76 6.38
N ARG A 154 -12.53 7.69 7.66
CA ARG A 154 -12.55 8.86 8.51
C ARG A 154 -11.55 8.63 9.64
N LEU A 155 -10.74 9.63 9.91
CA LEU A 155 -9.73 9.50 10.95
C LEU A 155 -10.37 9.50 12.33
N ASP A 156 -9.78 8.74 13.22
CA ASP A 156 -10.21 8.64 14.60
C ASP A 156 -9.06 9.10 15.49
N LYS A 157 -9.34 10.09 16.33
CA LYS A 157 -8.33 10.61 17.23
C LYS A 157 -8.27 9.78 18.49
N LYS A 158 -7.46 8.75 18.44
CA LYS A 158 -7.33 7.87 19.57
C LYS A 158 -6.97 8.53 20.87
N GLY A 159 -5.96 9.35 20.83
CA GLY A 159 -5.51 9.98 22.05
C GLY A 159 -6.57 10.85 22.65
N LYS A 160 -7.25 11.58 21.81
CA LYS A 160 -8.27 12.45 22.25
C LYS A 160 -9.41 11.65 22.83
N LYS A 161 -9.75 10.57 22.18
CA LYS A 161 -10.79 9.73 22.64
C LYS A 161 -10.45 9.13 23.99
N GLY A 162 -9.25 8.70 24.16
CA GLY A 162 -8.83 8.16 25.43
C GLY A 162 -8.99 9.16 26.53
N LYS A 163 -8.72 10.41 26.24
CA LYS A 163 -8.86 11.41 27.24
C LYS A 163 -10.30 11.69 27.55
N LYS A 164 -11.12 11.63 26.54
CA LYS A 164 -12.50 11.92 26.78
C LYS A 164 -13.18 10.87 27.54
N ASP A 165 -12.64 9.71 27.53
CA ASP A 165 -13.27 8.64 28.27
C ASP A 165 -13.39 8.96 29.72
N GLU A 166 -12.50 9.79 30.18
CA GLU A 166 -12.55 10.09 31.56
C GLU A 166 -13.56 11.15 31.83
N SER A 167 -14.12 11.72 30.90
CA SER A 167 -15.07 12.78 31.16
C SER A 167 -16.48 12.28 31.29
#